data_c0a455f2308d865b5dfca897a7d1f06a
#
_entry.id   c0a455f2308d865b5dfca897a7d1f06a
#
_cell.length_a   1.000
_cell.length_b   1.000
_cell.length_c   1.000
_cell.angle_alpha   90.00
_cell.angle_beta   90.00
_cell.angle_gamma   90.00
#
_symmetry.space_group_name_H-M   'P 1'
#
loop_
_entity.id
_entity.type
_entity.pdbx_description
1 polymer ?
#
loop_
_entity_poly.entity_id
_entity_poly.type
_entity_poly.pdbx_seq_one_letter_code
_entity_poly.pdbx_strand_id
1 'polypeptide(L)'
;MKIGIIDLCKQIEDPRMNRKKVHKMETIIYISIAAVICGAQSWNEIEEFGNAKIAFFKSRIPDLEFIPSHDTFNRFFSMIKPDYFELIFRNWVKRVCLEVKGVVAIDGKLMRGPSQCDGEHTTGKEGFKLWMVSAWSAANGISLGQVKVDDKSNEITAIPLLINSLELSGCIVTIDAMGCQKDITQTIIEHNANYIIAIKENKKKNYQLAKQIIDDYQDRDEITNRVTRHVSENTGHGRIETRTCTVVSYGSIMEKMFKKKLVGLKSIVGIKSERTIVATGEYTQEVRYYVTSLDNTKPEEIASAIRQHWSIENNLHWQLDVTFREDYSKKVKNAARNFSVATKMALTILKNEKTTKGSMNLKRLKAGWDEKYLSQLLQENNF
;
A
#
# COMPACT_ATOMS: atom_id res chain seq x y z
N MET A 1 -4.21 20.28 -18.56
CA MET A 1 -4.59 19.25 -19.54
C MET A 1 -4.60 17.91 -18.82
N LYS A 2 -5.75 17.28 -18.73
CA LYS A 2 -5.88 16.00 -18.01
C LYS A 2 -5.32 14.90 -18.91
N ILE A 3 -4.26 14.20 -18.51
CA ILE A 3 -3.63 13.16 -19.31
C ILE A 3 -4.11 11.80 -18.78
N GLY A 4 -4.83 11.07 -19.63
CA GLY A 4 -5.34 9.74 -19.29
C GLY A 4 -4.26 8.67 -19.19
N ILE A 5 -4.63 7.49 -18.69
CA ILE A 5 -3.73 6.31 -18.62
C ILE A 5 -3.09 6.04 -19.99
N ILE A 6 -3.86 6.17 -21.07
CA ILE A 6 -3.39 5.97 -22.44
C ILE A 6 -2.24 6.91 -22.77
N ASP A 7 -2.37 8.20 -22.43
CA ASP A 7 -1.34 9.20 -22.74
C ASP A 7 -0.08 9.05 -21.89
N LEU A 8 -0.21 8.53 -20.66
CA LEU A 8 0.94 8.13 -19.85
C LEU A 8 1.69 6.95 -20.46
N CYS A 9 0.96 5.98 -20.99
CA CYS A 9 1.55 4.82 -21.64
C CYS A 9 2.34 5.19 -22.91
N LYS A 10 1.95 6.25 -23.63
CA LYS A 10 2.71 6.76 -24.80
C LYS A 10 4.11 7.29 -24.46
N GLN A 11 4.38 7.58 -23.18
CA GLN A 11 5.70 8.04 -22.71
C GLN A 11 6.67 6.90 -22.44
N ILE A 12 6.23 5.64 -22.55
CA ILE A 12 7.06 4.46 -22.33
C ILE A 12 7.62 3.98 -23.65
N GLU A 13 8.88 3.58 -23.63
CA GLU A 13 9.45 2.83 -24.75
C GLU A 13 8.85 1.42 -24.79
N ASP A 14 8.20 1.08 -25.90
CA ASP A 14 7.65 -0.24 -26.13
C ASP A 14 8.77 -1.24 -26.37
N PRO A 15 9.01 -2.22 -25.46
CA PRO A 15 10.14 -3.15 -25.55
C PRO A 15 10.02 -4.16 -26.69
N ARG A 16 8.89 -4.21 -27.39
CA ARG A 16 8.64 -5.17 -28.48
C ARG A 16 9.32 -4.72 -29.78
N MET A 17 9.73 -5.70 -30.58
CA MET A 17 10.27 -5.43 -31.92
C MET A 17 9.20 -4.81 -32.84
N ASN A 18 9.55 -3.78 -33.60
CA ASN A 18 8.61 -3.02 -34.46
C ASN A 18 7.81 -3.90 -35.42
N ARG A 19 8.45 -4.89 -36.07
CA ARG A 19 7.80 -5.80 -37.03
C ARG A 19 6.74 -6.74 -36.45
N LYS A 20 6.56 -6.77 -35.13
CA LYS A 20 5.61 -7.64 -34.40
C LYS A 20 4.61 -6.86 -33.56
N LYS A 21 4.51 -5.55 -33.77
CA LYS A 21 3.61 -4.65 -33.01
C LYS A 21 2.28 -4.50 -33.74
N VAL A 22 1.41 -5.52 -33.68
CA VAL A 22 0.06 -5.44 -34.24
C VAL A 22 -0.82 -4.52 -33.36
N HIS A 23 -0.71 -4.61 -32.05
CA HIS A 23 -1.44 -3.78 -31.11
C HIS A 23 -0.50 -2.77 -30.45
N LYS A 24 -0.96 -1.53 -30.31
CA LYS A 24 -0.27 -0.49 -29.54
C LYS A 24 -0.18 -0.88 -28.07
N MET A 25 0.87 -0.44 -27.39
CA MET A 25 1.10 -0.75 -25.98
C MET A 25 -0.03 -0.21 -25.10
N GLU A 26 -0.43 1.02 -25.34
CA GLU A 26 -1.52 1.68 -24.63
C GLU A 26 -2.85 0.91 -24.75
N THR A 27 -3.11 0.31 -25.91
CA THR A 27 -4.29 -0.55 -26.15
C THR A 27 -4.27 -1.79 -25.24
N ILE A 28 -3.12 -2.46 -25.16
CA ILE A 28 -2.95 -3.64 -24.29
C ILE A 28 -3.18 -3.29 -22.82
N ILE A 29 -2.59 -2.19 -22.35
CA ILE A 29 -2.71 -1.75 -20.96
C ILE A 29 -4.16 -1.31 -20.68
N TYR A 30 -4.78 -0.54 -21.57
CA TYR A 30 -6.14 -0.03 -21.40
C TYR A 30 -7.17 -1.17 -21.30
N ILE A 31 -7.09 -2.15 -22.20
CA ILE A 31 -7.98 -3.34 -22.17
C ILE A 31 -7.73 -4.12 -20.87
N SER A 32 -6.46 -4.30 -20.46
CA SER A 32 -6.14 -5.02 -19.24
C SER A 32 -6.72 -4.35 -17.99
N ILE A 33 -6.58 -3.04 -17.85
CA ILE A 33 -7.11 -2.30 -16.71
C ILE A 33 -8.65 -2.36 -16.70
N ALA A 34 -9.30 -2.16 -17.84
CA ALA A 34 -10.75 -2.28 -17.96
C ALA A 34 -11.24 -3.68 -17.58
N ALA A 35 -10.57 -4.73 -18.07
CA ALA A 35 -10.88 -6.11 -17.73
C ALA A 35 -10.70 -6.40 -16.23
N VAL A 36 -9.60 -5.94 -15.64
CA VAL A 36 -9.33 -6.09 -14.19
C VAL A 36 -10.38 -5.36 -13.35
N ILE A 37 -10.80 -4.16 -13.74
CA ILE A 37 -11.92 -3.44 -13.10
C ILE A 37 -13.17 -4.30 -13.12
N CYS A 38 -13.49 -4.95 -14.24
CA CYS A 38 -14.70 -5.76 -14.43
C CYS A 38 -14.60 -7.19 -13.88
N GLY A 39 -13.46 -7.59 -13.30
CA GLY A 39 -13.38 -8.88 -12.62
C GLY A 39 -12.35 -9.86 -13.17
N ALA A 40 -11.78 -9.61 -14.34
CA ALA A 40 -10.79 -10.50 -14.95
C ALA A 40 -9.53 -10.65 -14.06
N GLN A 41 -8.99 -11.88 -13.99
CA GLN A 41 -7.86 -12.26 -13.14
C GLN A 41 -6.77 -13.00 -13.94
N SER A 42 -7.13 -13.66 -15.04
CA SER A 42 -6.21 -14.40 -15.93
C SER A 42 -6.10 -13.71 -17.29
N TRP A 43 -5.09 -14.10 -18.06
CA TRP A 43 -4.90 -13.58 -19.41
C TRP A 43 -6.04 -14.00 -20.35
N ASN A 44 -6.54 -15.22 -20.18
CA ASN A 44 -7.69 -15.74 -20.95
C ASN A 44 -8.95 -14.92 -20.64
N GLU A 45 -9.20 -14.61 -19.36
CA GLU A 45 -10.36 -13.79 -18.98
C GLU A 45 -10.25 -12.35 -19.53
N ILE A 46 -9.04 -11.80 -19.66
CA ILE A 46 -8.82 -10.48 -20.27
C ILE A 46 -9.15 -10.53 -21.77
N GLU A 47 -8.70 -11.58 -22.48
CA GLU A 47 -9.02 -11.80 -23.90
C GLU A 47 -10.53 -11.97 -24.11
N GLU A 48 -11.17 -12.84 -23.34
CA GLU A 48 -12.62 -13.09 -23.41
C GLU A 48 -13.43 -11.82 -23.09
N PHE A 49 -13.06 -11.08 -22.05
CA PHE A 49 -13.68 -9.79 -21.74
C PHE A 49 -13.52 -8.80 -22.90
N GLY A 50 -12.34 -8.72 -23.47
CA GLY A 50 -12.06 -7.87 -24.63
C GLY A 50 -12.96 -8.22 -25.83
N ASN A 51 -13.07 -9.51 -26.16
CA ASN A 51 -13.91 -10.02 -27.24
C ASN A 51 -15.38 -9.75 -26.97
N ALA A 52 -15.87 -9.98 -25.76
CA ALA A 52 -17.25 -9.69 -25.36
C ALA A 52 -17.59 -8.19 -25.44
N LYS A 53 -16.60 -7.32 -25.26
CA LYS A 53 -16.73 -5.85 -25.27
C LYS A 53 -16.05 -5.18 -26.47
N ILE A 54 -15.86 -5.90 -27.58
CA ILE A 54 -15.10 -5.40 -28.74
C ILE A 54 -15.70 -4.11 -29.32
N ALA A 55 -17.02 -3.98 -29.37
CA ALA A 55 -17.70 -2.78 -29.85
C ALA A 55 -17.41 -1.57 -28.96
N PHE A 56 -17.39 -1.77 -27.62
CA PHE A 56 -17.00 -0.76 -26.64
C PHE A 56 -15.57 -0.28 -26.87
N PHE A 57 -14.62 -1.19 -27.09
CA PHE A 57 -13.23 -0.83 -27.33
C PHE A 57 -13.02 -0.17 -28.70
N LYS A 58 -13.65 -0.67 -29.77
CA LYS A 58 -13.56 -0.07 -31.10
C LYS A 58 -14.06 1.38 -31.14
N SER A 59 -15.08 1.72 -30.36
CA SER A 59 -15.57 3.11 -30.28
C SER A 59 -14.58 4.08 -29.62
N ARG A 60 -13.57 3.58 -28.92
CA ARG A 60 -12.56 4.38 -28.17
C ARG A 60 -11.14 4.27 -28.70
N ILE A 61 -10.87 3.22 -29.43
CA ILE A 61 -9.56 2.92 -30.04
C ILE A 61 -9.82 2.73 -31.55
N PRO A 62 -9.72 3.82 -32.33
CA PRO A 62 -10.15 3.79 -33.75
C PRO A 62 -9.45 2.73 -34.60
N ASP A 63 -8.18 2.41 -34.31
CA ASP A 63 -7.37 1.47 -35.08
C ASP A 63 -7.48 0.02 -34.54
N LEU A 64 -8.42 -0.26 -33.67
CA LEU A 64 -8.60 -1.60 -33.08
C LEU A 64 -9.38 -2.50 -34.04
N GLU A 65 -8.73 -3.43 -34.70
CA GLU A 65 -9.37 -4.43 -35.57
C GLU A 65 -9.89 -5.63 -34.77
N PHE A 66 -9.07 -6.18 -33.90
CA PHE A 66 -9.35 -7.34 -33.02
C PHE A 66 -8.67 -7.20 -31.66
N ILE A 67 -9.07 -8.04 -30.70
CA ILE A 67 -8.52 -8.03 -29.35
C ILE A 67 -7.19 -8.78 -29.32
N PRO A 68 -6.17 -8.30 -28.56
CA PRO A 68 -4.95 -9.06 -28.32
C PRO A 68 -5.24 -10.43 -27.70
N SER A 69 -4.57 -11.49 -28.16
CA SER A 69 -4.69 -12.80 -27.53
C SER A 69 -4.09 -12.85 -26.13
N HIS A 70 -4.53 -13.82 -25.33
CA HIS A 70 -3.98 -14.07 -23.97
C HIS A 70 -2.46 -14.20 -23.98
N ASP A 71 -1.86 -14.83 -25.02
CA ASP A 71 -0.42 -14.89 -25.19
C ASP A 71 0.22 -13.52 -25.45
N THR A 72 -0.48 -12.62 -26.15
CA THR A 72 -0.01 -11.26 -26.38
C THR A 72 0.02 -10.48 -25.07
N PHE A 73 -1.03 -10.59 -24.26
CA PHE A 73 -1.05 -9.98 -22.91
C PHE A 73 0.08 -10.54 -22.04
N ASN A 74 0.22 -11.87 -21.96
CA ASN A 74 1.27 -12.51 -21.15
C ASN A 74 2.67 -12.08 -21.59
N ARG A 75 2.99 -12.16 -22.88
CA ARG A 75 4.29 -11.74 -23.40
C ARG A 75 4.58 -10.28 -23.16
N PHE A 76 3.60 -9.42 -23.36
CA PHE A 76 3.75 -7.98 -23.13
C PHE A 76 4.09 -7.69 -21.66
N PHE A 77 3.28 -8.18 -20.71
CA PHE A 77 3.53 -7.96 -19.28
C PHE A 77 4.80 -8.66 -18.77
N SER A 78 5.27 -9.71 -19.43
CA SER A 78 6.55 -10.35 -19.12
C SER A 78 7.76 -9.58 -19.63
N MET A 79 7.63 -8.84 -20.75
CA MET A 79 8.72 -8.10 -21.39
C MET A 79 8.94 -6.71 -20.82
N ILE A 80 7.90 -6.02 -20.36
CA ILE A 80 8.05 -4.69 -19.74
C ILE A 80 8.95 -4.81 -18.51
N LYS A 81 9.93 -3.91 -18.41
CA LYS A 81 10.73 -3.75 -17.20
C LYS A 81 9.83 -3.23 -16.07
N PRO A 82 9.69 -3.95 -14.95
CA PRO A 82 8.76 -3.57 -13.89
C PRO A 82 9.01 -2.17 -13.33
N ASP A 83 10.27 -1.76 -13.19
CA ASP A 83 10.61 -0.43 -12.67
C ASP A 83 10.09 0.70 -13.57
N TYR A 84 10.04 0.47 -14.88
CA TYR A 84 9.41 1.39 -15.84
C TYR A 84 7.89 1.46 -15.64
N PHE A 85 7.23 0.31 -15.49
CA PHE A 85 5.77 0.30 -15.30
C PHE A 85 5.36 0.89 -13.95
N GLU A 86 6.18 0.68 -12.92
CA GLU A 86 6.01 1.33 -11.61
C GLU A 86 6.24 2.85 -11.67
N LEU A 87 7.20 3.33 -12.46
CA LEU A 87 7.39 4.77 -12.69
C LEU A 87 6.14 5.41 -13.32
N ILE A 88 5.53 4.75 -14.31
CA ILE A 88 4.28 5.21 -14.93
C ILE A 88 3.17 5.26 -13.91
N PHE A 89 3.03 4.20 -13.12
CA PHE A 89 2.05 4.15 -12.04
C PHE A 89 2.22 5.33 -11.08
N ARG A 90 3.43 5.62 -10.61
CA ARG A 90 3.70 6.77 -9.74
C ARG A 90 3.38 8.10 -10.41
N ASN A 91 3.75 8.26 -11.68
CA ASN A 91 3.42 9.47 -12.44
C ASN A 91 1.91 9.65 -12.62
N TRP A 92 1.18 8.55 -12.82
CA TRP A 92 -0.27 8.58 -12.85
C TRP A 92 -0.87 8.92 -11.48
N VAL A 93 -0.36 8.31 -10.39
CA VAL A 93 -0.79 8.62 -9.02
C VAL A 93 -0.58 10.09 -8.68
N LYS A 94 0.55 10.70 -9.04
CA LYS A 94 0.81 12.15 -8.85
C LYS A 94 -0.23 13.04 -9.51
N ARG A 95 -0.87 12.58 -10.56
CA ARG A 95 -1.93 13.31 -11.26
C ARG A 95 -3.31 13.07 -10.65
N VAL A 96 -3.54 11.85 -10.20
CA VAL A 96 -4.77 11.46 -9.48
C VAL A 96 -4.81 12.12 -8.09
N CYS A 97 -3.65 12.26 -7.46
CA CYS A 97 -3.49 12.82 -6.14
C CYS A 97 -2.51 13.99 -6.22
N LEU A 98 -3.04 15.20 -6.35
CA LEU A 98 -2.24 16.44 -6.49
C LEU A 98 -1.39 16.71 -5.26
N GLU A 99 -1.82 16.24 -4.08
CA GLU A 99 -1.11 16.43 -2.82
C GLU A 99 -1.31 15.22 -1.91
N VAL A 100 -0.21 14.62 -1.48
CA VAL A 100 -0.21 13.57 -0.45
C VAL A 100 -0.12 14.25 0.91
N LYS A 101 -1.12 14.04 1.75
CA LYS A 101 -1.20 14.60 3.12
C LYS A 101 -1.50 13.53 4.15
N GLY A 102 -1.19 13.85 5.40
CA GLY A 102 -1.51 12.99 6.55
C GLY A 102 -0.65 11.73 6.60
N VAL A 103 -1.27 10.59 6.87
CA VAL A 103 -0.57 9.34 7.12
C VAL A 103 -0.29 8.58 5.83
N VAL A 104 0.98 8.21 5.66
CA VAL A 104 1.45 7.26 4.63
C VAL A 104 1.93 6.00 5.32
N ALA A 105 1.17 4.93 5.21
CA ALA A 105 1.54 3.62 5.75
C ALA A 105 2.45 2.88 4.76
N ILE A 106 3.56 2.33 5.24
CA ILE A 106 4.47 1.48 4.45
C ILE A 106 4.47 0.10 5.09
N ASP A 107 4.24 -0.92 4.27
CA ASP A 107 4.18 -2.30 4.72
C ASP A 107 4.57 -3.27 3.61
N GLY A 108 5.12 -4.42 4.01
CA GLY A 108 5.55 -5.50 3.13
C GLY A 108 4.50 -6.60 3.02
N LYS A 109 4.38 -7.17 1.82
CA LYS A 109 3.48 -8.28 1.54
C LYS A 109 4.14 -9.33 0.68
N LEU A 110 4.04 -10.60 1.09
CA LEU A 110 4.35 -11.75 0.22
C LEU A 110 3.18 -12.00 -0.74
N MET A 111 3.46 -11.97 -2.04
CA MET A 111 2.50 -12.41 -3.06
C MET A 111 2.55 -13.94 -3.17
N ARG A 112 1.56 -14.63 -2.58
CA ARG A 112 1.57 -16.10 -2.46
C ARG A 112 1.38 -16.82 -3.79
N GLY A 113 0.50 -16.33 -4.66
CA GLY A 113 0.21 -16.93 -5.96
C GLY A 113 1.47 -17.11 -6.83
N PRO A 114 2.22 -16.03 -7.14
CA PRO A 114 3.48 -16.14 -7.88
C PRO A 114 4.52 -17.03 -7.20
N SER A 115 4.57 -17.02 -5.87
CA SER A 115 5.53 -17.82 -5.11
C SER A 115 5.25 -19.33 -5.16
N GLN A 116 4.01 -19.74 -5.37
CA GLN A 116 3.63 -21.16 -5.48
C GLN A 116 3.90 -21.73 -6.88
N CYS A 117 3.79 -20.92 -7.94
CA CYS A 117 3.92 -21.40 -9.31
C CYS A 117 5.33 -21.87 -9.69
N ASP A 118 6.38 -21.34 -9.06
CA ASP A 118 7.77 -21.75 -9.35
C ASP A 118 8.22 -22.99 -8.53
N GLY A 119 7.44 -23.42 -7.52
CA GLY A 119 7.78 -24.56 -6.65
C GLY A 119 7.51 -25.94 -7.25
N GLU A 120 6.66 -26.06 -8.27
CA GLU A 120 6.28 -27.35 -8.85
C GLU A 120 7.31 -27.92 -9.85
N HIS A 121 8.31 -27.14 -10.29
CA HIS A 121 9.27 -27.57 -11.32
C HIS A 121 10.74 -27.58 -10.91
N THR A 122 11.06 -27.27 -9.66
CA THR A 122 12.48 -27.31 -9.19
C THR A 122 12.64 -28.24 -8.00
N THR A 123 12.99 -29.49 -8.27
CA THR A 123 13.53 -30.41 -7.28
C THR A 123 14.75 -29.77 -6.60
N GLY A 124 14.57 -29.30 -5.36
CA GLY A 124 15.67 -28.94 -4.47
C GLY A 124 16.11 -27.46 -4.40
N LYS A 125 15.40 -26.52 -5.03
CA LYS A 125 15.65 -25.08 -4.79
C LYS A 125 14.45 -24.42 -4.12
N GLU A 126 14.69 -23.49 -3.18
CA GLU A 126 13.62 -22.65 -2.60
C GLU A 126 12.82 -21.99 -3.73
N GLY A 127 11.49 -22.13 -3.71
CA GLY A 127 10.60 -21.55 -4.70
C GLY A 127 10.75 -20.03 -4.75
N PHE A 128 10.45 -19.42 -5.89
CA PHE A 128 10.48 -17.98 -6.10
C PHE A 128 9.54 -17.26 -5.11
N LYS A 129 10.10 -16.39 -4.26
CA LYS A 129 9.34 -15.58 -3.31
C LYS A 129 9.25 -14.14 -3.82
N LEU A 130 8.05 -13.67 -4.09
CA LEU A 130 7.83 -12.28 -4.51
C LEU A 130 7.31 -11.45 -3.31
N TRP A 131 8.23 -10.76 -2.64
CA TRP A 131 7.91 -9.80 -1.60
C TRP A 131 7.84 -8.39 -2.18
N MET A 132 6.78 -7.66 -1.84
CA MET A 132 6.56 -6.29 -2.28
C MET A 132 6.38 -5.38 -1.07
N VAL A 133 7.13 -4.28 -1.01
CA VAL A 133 6.86 -3.18 -0.07
C VAL A 133 6.00 -2.15 -0.79
N SER A 134 4.90 -1.75 -0.19
CA SER A 134 3.94 -0.78 -0.74
C SER A 134 3.78 0.41 0.17
N ALA A 135 3.50 1.58 -0.41
CA ALA A 135 3.10 2.79 0.31
C ALA A 135 1.62 3.10 0.05
N TRP A 136 0.89 3.40 1.10
CA TRP A 136 -0.53 3.67 1.09
C TRP A 136 -0.84 5.02 1.75
N SER A 137 -1.47 5.93 1.01
CA SER A 137 -2.01 7.17 1.58
C SER A 137 -3.36 6.90 2.24
N ALA A 138 -3.42 6.99 3.56
CA ALA A 138 -4.64 6.74 4.31
C ALA A 138 -5.73 7.79 4.01
N ALA A 139 -5.35 9.06 3.89
CA ALA A 139 -6.26 10.17 3.61
C ALA A 139 -6.84 10.13 2.20
N ASN A 140 -6.00 9.81 1.21
CA ASN A 140 -6.42 9.75 -0.20
C ASN A 140 -7.03 8.39 -0.58
N GLY A 141 -6.79 7.34 0.21
CA GLY A 141 -7.28 5.99 -0.06
C GLY A 141 -6.66 5.34 -1.30
N ILE A 142 -5.38 5.61 -1.58
CA ILE A 142 -4.68 5.15 -2.78
C ILE A 142 -3.29 4.57 -2.46
N SER A 143 -2.83 3.62 -3.27
CA SER A 143 -1.45 3.17 -3.29
C SER A 143 -0.58 4.20 -4.01
N LEU A 144 0.51 4.65 -3.36
CA LEU A 144 1.43 5.65 -3.92
C LEU A 144 2.53 5.02 -4.77
N GLY A 145 2.87 3.77 -4.51
CA GLY A 145 3.94 3.04 -5.18
C GLY A 145 4.26 1.72 -4.50
N GLN A 146 5.12 0.95 -5.13
CA GLN A 146 5.65 -0.31 -4.60
C GLN A 146 7.09 -0.54 -5.06
N VAL A 147 7.83 -1.35 -4.31
CA VAL A 147 9.17 -1.83 -4.67
C VAL A 147 9.28 -3.31 -4.35
N LYS A 148 9.88 -4.10 -5.23
CA LYS A 148 10.22 -5.50 -4.95
C LYS A 148 11.35 -5.55 -3.91
N VAL A 149 11.22 -6.45 -2.94
CA VAL A 149 12.33 -6.82 -2.05
C VAL A 149 13.25 -7.78 -2.81
N ASP A 150 14.54 -7.48 -2.84
CA ASP A 150 15.52 -8.33 -3.51
C ASP A 150 15.65 -9.69 -2.81
N ASP A 151 15.85 -10.76 -3.59
CA ASP A 151 15.82 -12.17 -3.14
C ASP A 151 16.86 -12.47 -2.04
N LYS A 152 17.95 -11.69 -1.97
CA LYS A 152 19.03 -11.82 -0.94
C LYS A 152 18.93 -10.76 0.16
N SER A 153 17.80 -10.06 0.27
CA SER A 153 17.60 -8.92 1.13
C SER A 153 16.29 -9.05 1.92
N ASN A 154 15.92 -7.99 2.62
CA ASN A 154 14.67 -7.88 3.35
C ASN A 154 14.04 -6.50 3.12
N GLU A 155 12.87 -6.26 3.70
CA GLU A 155 12.13 -5.00 3.57
C GLU A 155 12.94 -3.76 3.99
N ILE A 156 13.93 -3.92 4.88
CA ILE A 156 14.77 -2.83 5.39
C ILE A 156 15.49 -2.08 4.27
N THR A 157 15.91 -2.79 3.22
CA THR A 157 16.60 -2.17 2.07
C THR A 157 15.63 -1.63 1.03
N ALA A 158 14.44 -2.20 0.91
CA ALA A 158 13.42 -1.78 -0.05
C ALA A 158 12.68 -0.51 0.41
N ILE A 159 12.49 -0.31 1.73
CA ILE A 159 11.78 0.84 2.28
C ILE A 159 12.43 2.18 1.89
N PRO A 160 13.76 2.40 2.05
CA PRO A 160 14.40 3.64 1.61
C PRO A 160 14.26 3.88 0.10
N LEU A 161 14.35 2.83 -0.73
CA LEU A 161 14.16 2.96 -2.18
C LEU A 161 12.74 3.42 -2.53
N LEU A 162 11.73 2.89 -1.81
CA LEU A 162 10.36 3.33 -1.98
C LEU A 162 10.18 4.78 -1.55
N ILE A 163 10.66 5.17 -0.34
CA ILE A 163 10.58 6.53 0.19
C ILE A 163 11.22 7.53 -0.79
N ASN A 164 12.44 7.25 -1.30
CA ASN A 164 13.14 8.10 -2.25
C ASN A 164 12.39 8.28 -3.59
N SER A 165 11.45 7.41 -3.91
CA SER A 165 10.63 7.50 -5.13
C SER A 165 9.34 8.30 -4.95
N LEU A 166 9.03 8.77 -3.74
CA LEU A 166 7.77 9.41 -3.36
C LEU A 166 7.99 10.85 -2.88
N GLU A 167 6.96 11.66 -2.99
CA GLU A 167 6.91 13.02 -2.40
C GLU A 167 6.14 12.94 -1.07
N LEU A 168 6.86 13.03 0.04
CA LEU A 168 6.34 12.79 1.39
C LEU A 168 6.41 14.00 2.31
N SER A 169 6.80 15.17 1.79
CA SER A 169 6.94 16.38 2.59
C SER A 169 5.66 16.70 3.38
N GLY A 170 5.81 16.91 4.70
CA GLY A 170 4.69 17.17 5.61
C GLY A 170 3.84 15.94 5.99
N CYS A 171 4.14 14.76 5.46
CA CYS A 171 3.44 13.52 5.81
C CYS A 171 3.97 12.90 7.12
N ILE A 172 3.16 12.00 7.68
CA ILE A 172 3.56 11.09 8.77
C ILE A 172 3.70 9.69 8.18
N VAL A 173 4.93 9.21 8.06
CA VAL A 173 5.21 7.85 7.58
C VAL A 173 5.09 6.87 8.74
N THR A 174 4.25 5.86 8.59
CA THR A 174 4.08 4.80 9.59
C THR A 174 4.62 3.48 9.05
N ILE A 175 5.43 2.79 9.87
CA ILE A 175 6.09 1.53 9.50
C ILE A 175 6.03 0.58 10.68
N ASP A 176 5.99 -0.72 10.41
CA ASP A 176 6.09 -1.75 11.42
C ASP A 176 7.47 -1.80 12.09
N ALA A 177 7.69 -2.74 13.03
CA ALA A 177 8.92 -2.82 13.82
C ALA A 177 10.18 -3.18 13.00
N MET A 178 10.04 -3.69 11.78
CA MET A 178 11.20 -3.92 10.89
C MET A 178 11.80 -2.60 10.42
N GLY A 179 10.98 -1.57 10.24
CA GLY A 179 11.39 -0.22 9.86
C GLY A 179 12.15 0.57 10.95
N CYS A 180 12.30 0.04 12.18
CA CYS A 180 13.04 0.71 13.26
C CYS A 180 14.56 0.67 13.00
N GLN A 181 15.02 1.38 11.97
CA GLN A 181 16.42 1.46 11.52
C GLN A 181 16.85 2.91 11.34
N LYS A 182 18.17 3.19 11.57
CA LYS A 182 18.72 4.54 11.42
C LYS A 182 18.52 5.07 10.01
N ASP A 183 18.88 4.29 9.00
CA ASP A 183 18.86 4.71 7.60
C ASP A 183 17.42 5.04 7.13
N ILE A 184 16.43 4.27 7.60
CA ILE A 184 15.02 4.55 7.29
C ILE A 184 14.57 5.86 7.93
N THR A 185 14.88 6.08 9.23
CA THR A 185 14.51 7.34 9.89
C THR A 185 15.22 8.53 9.29
N GLN A 186 16.48 8.38 8.88
CA GLN A 186 17.24 9.42 8.20
C GLN A 186 16.58 9.77 6.86
N THR A 187 16.27 8.77 6.01
CA THR A 187 15.63 8.99 4.72
C THR A 187 14.29 9.71 4.89
N ILE A 188 13.47 9.34 5.87
CA ILE A 188 12.18 10.01 6.12
C ILE A 188 12.38 11.49 6.47
N ILE A 189 13.32 11.80 7.37
CA ILE A 189 13.60 13.18 7.77
C ILE A 189 14.18 14.01 6.62
N GLU A 190 15.04 13.44 5.78
CA GLU A 190 15.56 14.08 4.57
C GLU A 190 14.48 14.45 3.56
N HIS A 191 13.37 13.71 3.54
CA HIS A 191 12.16 14.03 2.76
C HIS A 191 11.21 15.03 3.44
N ASN A 192 11.63 15.71 4.51
CA ASN A 192 10.81 16.63 5.30
C ASN A 192 9.50 15.98 5.81
N ALA A 193 9.52 14.68 6.09
CA ALA A 193 8.41 13.93 6.65
C ALA A 193 8.67 13.56 8.11
N ASN A 194 7.60 13.25 8.83
CA ASN A 194 7.66 12.68 10.17
C ASN A 194 7.48 11.16 10.11
N TYR A 195 7.87 10.48 11.17
CA TYR A 195 7.66 9.04 11.29
C TYR A 195 7.00 8.63 12.61
N ILE A 196 6.29 7.52 12.56
CA ILE A 196 5.88 6.73 13.72
C ILE A 196 6.20 5.26 13.40
N ILE A 197 7.13 4.66 14.14
CA ILE A 197 7.63 3.32 13.89
C ILE A 197 7.41 2.45 15.12
N ALA A 198 6.81 1.27 14.94
CA ALA A 198 6.61 0.33 16.02
C ALA A 198 7.94 -0.22 16.56
N ILE A 199 7.98 -0.54 17.85
CA ILE A 199 9.09 -1.25 18.48
C ILE A 199 8.55 -2.58 19.01
N LYS A 200 9.25 -3.67 18.65
CA LYS A 200 8.97 -5.02 19.14
C LYS A 200 10.26 -5.68 19.67
N GLU A 201 10.14 -6.90 20.14
CA GLU A 201 11.27 -7.68 20.72
C GLU A 201 12.43 -7.94 19.74
N ASN A 202 12.23 -7.77 18.42
CA ASN A 202 13.31 -7.80 17.43
C ASN A 202 14.42 -6.75 17.72
N LYS A 203 14.11 -5.71 18.49
CA LYS A 203 15.01 -4.69 19.04
C LYS A 203 14.99 -4.72 20.58
N LYS A 204 15.28 -5.88 21.17
CA LYS A 204 15.08 -6.19 22.59
C LYS A 204 15.46 -5.06 23.57
N LYS A 205 16.64 -4.44 23.38
CA LYS A 205 17.11 -3.34 24.26
C LYS A 205 16.24 -2.09 24.15
N ASN A 206 15.89 -1.69 22.92
CA ASN A 206 15.06 -0.52 22.69
C ASN A 206 13.61 -0.77 23.14
N TYR A 207 13.13 -1.99 22.95
CA TYR A 207 11.81 -2.42 23.41
C TYR A 207 11.69 -2.37 24.93
N GLN A 208 12.66 -2.98 25.66
CA GLN A 208 12.66 -2.97 27.13
C GLN A 208 12.73 -1.56 27.68
N LEU A 209 13.55 -0.69 27.07
CA LEU A 209 13.67 0.69 27.47
C LEU A 209 12.38 1.48 27.22
N ALA A 210 11.77 1.34 26.04
CA ALA A 210 10.50 1.97 25.74
C ALA A 210 9.40 1.50 26.69
N LYS A 211 9.36 0.19 26.96
CA LYS A 211 8.44 -0.40 27.93
C LYS A 211 8.63 0.21 29.31
N GLN A 212 9.85 0.21 29.86
CA GLN A 212 10.12 0.78 31.17
C GLN A 212 9.70 2.27 31.26
N ILE A 213 10.03 3.08 30.23
CA ILE A 213 9.67 4.49 30.19
C ILE A 213 8.14 4.67 30.22
N ILE A 214 7.41 3.89 29.42
CA ILE A 214 5.95 4.01 29.37
C ILE A 214 5.33 3.48 30.66
N ASP A 215 5.78 2.34 31.19
CA ASP A 215 5.28 1.77 32.44
C ASP A 215 5.47 2.74 33.63
N ASP A 216 6.62 3.46 33.68
CA ASP A 216 6.90 4.47 34.72
C ASP A 216 5.93 5.64 34.73
N TYR A 217 5.29 5.93 33.57
CA TYR A 217 4.36 7.06 33.42
C TYR A 217 2.92 6.65 33.16
N GLN A 218 2.62 5.38 32.87
CA GLN A 218 1.29 4.93 32.42
C GLN A 218 0.22 5.08 33.50
N ASP A 219 0.57 4.89 34.77
CA ASP A 219 -0.35 4.90 35.91
C ASP A 219 -0.24 6.17 36.76
N ARG A 220 0.55 7.15 36.32
CA ARG A 220 0.64 8.44 37.02
C ARG A 220 -0.37 9.41 36.47
N ASP A 221 -1.21 9.97 37.35
CA ASP A 221 -2.19 11.01 36.97
C ASP A 221 -1.54 12.36 36.59
N GLU A 222 -0.25 12.54 36.83
CA GLU A 222 0.46 13.75 36.53
C GLU A 222 0.77 13.90 35.04
N ILE A 223 0.01 14.76 34.38
CA ILE A 223 0.38 15.31 33.07
C ILE A 223 1.45 16.36 33.31
N THR A 224 2.68 16.05 32.91
CA THR A 224 3.80 17.00 32.96
C THR A 224 4.11 17.52 31.57
N ASN A 225 4.93 18.59 31.46
CA ASN A 225 5.42 19.07 30.16
C ASN A 225 6.15 17.99 29.34
N ARG A 226 6.48 16.84 29.94
CA ARG A 226 7.16 15.72 29.30
C ARG A 226 6.23 14.59 28.91
N VAL A 227 5.04 14.51 29.48
CA VAL A 227 4.09 13.40 29.26
C VAL A 227 2.73 13.95 28.93
N THR A 228 2.18 13.51 27.83
CA THR A 228 0.82 13.84 27.43
C THR A 228 0.04 12.56 27.12
N ARG A 229 -1.28 12.64 27.25
CA ARG A 229 -2.17 11.50 27.02
C ARG A 229 -3.38 11.88 26.19
N HIS A 230 -3.85 10.90 25.43
CA HIS A 230 -5.14 10.93 24.76
C HIS A 230 -5.85 9.60 24.97
N VAL A 231 -7.11 9.68 25.41
CA VAL A 231 -7.96 8.48 25.58
C VAL A 231 -9.08 8.53 24.55
N SER A 232 -9.31 7.41 23.90
CA SER A 232 -10.43 7.24 22.97
C SER A 232 -11.20 5.96 23.28
N GLU A 233 -12.54 6.06 23.24
CA GLU A 233 -13.44 4.94 23.46
C GLU A 233 -14.24 4.65 22.17
N ASN A 234 -14.41 3.37 21.86
CA ASN A 234 -15.22 2.91 20.75
C ASN A 234 -16.11 1.77 21.21
N THR A 235 -17.39 1.88 20.94
CA THR A 235 -18.38 0.82 21.17
C THR A 235 -18.89 0.35 19.81
N GLY A 236 -18.80 -0.94 19.52
CA GLY A 236 -19.30 -1.49 18.27
C GLY A 236 -18.99 -3.00 18.13
N HIS A 237 -19.75 -3.67 17.29
CA HIS A 237 -19.58 -5.10 17.04
C HIS A 237 -19.56 -5.98 18.31
N GLY A 238 -20.41 -5.62 19.31
CA GLY A 238 -20.53 -6.37 20.58
C GLY A 238 -19.33 -6.22 21.51
N ARG A 239 -18.51 -5.17 21.36
CA ARG A 239 -17.34 -4.89 22.21
C ARG A 239 -17.21 -3.41 22.57
N ILE A 240 -16.63 -3.17 23.71
CA ILE A 240 -16.17 -1.84 24.17
C ILE A 240 -14.64 -1.89 24.10
N GLU A 241 -14.06 -0.88 23.49
CA GLU A 241 -12.60 -0.77 23.33
C GLU A 241 -12.14 0.63 23.75
N THR A 242 -11.31 0.68 24.81
CA THR A 242 -10.66 1.90 25.29
C THR A 242 -9.19 1.87 24.88
N ARG A 243 -8.72 2.95 24.28
CA ARG A 243 -7.30 3.12 23.92
C ARG A 243 -6.74 4.35 24.59
N THR A 244 -5.66 4.14 25.34
CA THR A 244 -4.87 5.21 25.96
C THR A 244 -3.56 5.35 25.20
N CYS A 245 -3.34 6.52 24.60
CA CYS A 245 -2.08 6.92 23.98
C CYS A 245 -1.29 7.76 24.98
N THR A 246 -0.18 7.25 25.48
CA THR A 246 0.78 7.97 26.32
C THR A 246 1.99 8.35 25.50
N VAL A 247 2.32 9.64 25.46
CA VAL A 247 3.47 10.17 24.69
C VAL A 247 4.44 10.80 25.67
N VAL A 248 5.68 10.29 25.67
CA VAL A 248 6.77 10.76 26.53
C VAL A 248 7.83 11.44 25.68
N SER A 249 8.13 12.71 26.00
CA SER A 249 9.15 13.49 25.30
C SER A 249 10.54 12.88 25.48
N TYR A 250 11.23 12.68 24.36
CA TYR A 250 12.59 12.14 24.32
C TYR A 250 13.61 13.22 24.67
N GLY A 251 14.18 13.13 25.87
CA GLY A 251 15.18 14.10 26.36
C GLY A 251 16.62 13.60 26.24
N SER A 252 17.58 14.50 26.51
CA SER A 252 19.03 14.23 26.42
C SER A 252 19.51 13.03 27.26
N ILE A 253 18.83 12.71 28.34
CA ILE A 253 19.14 11.53 29.18
C ILE A 253 18.80 10.24 28.44
N MET A 254 17.64 10.19 27.75
CA MET A 254 17.21 9.05 26.97
C MET A 254 18.05 8.85 25.69
N GLU A 255 18.60 9.93 25.14
CA GLU A 255 19.49 9.86 23.96
C GLU A 255 20.72 8.98 24.20
N LYS A 256 21.30 9.02 25.40
CA LYS A 256 22.41 8.17 25.79
C LYS A 256 22.04 6.69 25.93
N MET A 257 20.78 6.41 26.20
CA MET A 257 20.28 5.06 26.45
C MET A 257 19.89 4.31 25.14
N PHE A 258 19.45 5.01 24.10
CA PHE A 258 19.20 4.41 22.79
C PHE A 258 20.52 4.23 22.03
N LYS A 259 21.09 3.02 22.03
CA LYS A 259 22.42 2.72 21.44
C LYS A 259 22.53 2.91 19.92
N LYS A 260 21.43 2.93 19.18
CA LYS A 260 21.41 3.34 17.76
C LYS A 260 20.57 4.61 17.67
N LYS A 261 21.22 5.71 17.33
CA LYS A 261 20.54 7.01 17.16
C LYS A 261 19.56 6.91 16.00
N LEU A 262 18.26 6.95 16.29
CA LEU A 262 17.24 7.19 15.30
C LEU A 262 17.20 8.69 14.99
N VAL A 263 17.34 9.03 13.72
CA VAL A 263 17.43 10.44 13.30
C VAL A 263 16.09 11.13 13.55
N GLY A 264 16.11 12.30 14.17
CA GLY A 264 14.90 13.10 14.42
C GLY A 264 13.98 12.56 15.53
N LEU A 265 14.40 11.56 16.33
CA LEU A 265 13.59 11.04 17.43
C LEU A 265 13.28 12.11 18.46
N LYS A 266 11.99 12.34 18.74
CA LYS A 266 11.49 13.32 19.71
C LYS A 266 10.67 12.72 20.85
N SER A 267 9.92 11.63 20.57
CA SER A 267 9.04 11.04 21.58
C SER A 267 8.98 9.52 21.49
N ILE A 268 8.70 8.90 22.65
CA ILE A 268 8.35 7.49 22.80
C ILE A 268 6.85 7.43 23.09
N VAL A 269 6.16 6.46 22.49
CA VAL A 269 4.71 6.32 22.56
C VAL A 269 4.34 4.93 23.05
N GLY A 270 3.41 4.86 24.01
CA GLY A 270 2.71 3.64 24.42
C GLY A 270 1.23 3.72 24.04
N ILE A 271 0.72 2.70 23.37
CA ILE A 271 -0.72 2.51 23.15
C ILE A 271 -1.19 1.34 23.99
N LYS A 272 -1.93 1.64 25.05
CA LYS A 272 -2.66 0.64 25.85
C LYS A 272 -4.04 0.46 25.23
N SER A 273 -4.37 -0.74 24.81
CA SER A 273 -5.68 -1.12 24.28
C SER A 273 -6.36 -2.09 25.24
N GLU A 274 -7.51 -1.70 25.76
CA GLU A 274 -8.36 -2.48 26.66
C GLU A 274 -9.65 -2.81 25.91
N ARG A 275 -10.02 -4.08 25.89
CA ARG A 275 -11.19 -4.58 25.17
C ARG A 275 -12.04 -5.45 26.07
N THR A 276 -13.33 -5.17 26.11
CA THR A 276 -14.34 -5.99 26.79
C THR A 276 -15.37 -6.48 25.77
N ILE A 277 -15.58 -7.80 25.68
CA ILE A 277 -16.66 -8.39 24.88
C ILE A 277 -17.94 -8.30 25.71
N VAL A 278 -18.94 -7.57 25.19
CA VAL A 278 -20.18 -7.28 25.92
C VAL A 278 -20.96 -8.55 26.29
N ALA A 279 -20.99 -9.55 25.38
CA ALA A 279 -21.75 -10.78 25.56
C ALA A 279 -21.15 -11.73 26.62
N THR A 280 -19.83 -11.77 26.76
CA THR A 280 -19.11 -12.73 27.63
C THR A 280 -18.47 -12.08 28.84
N GLY A 281 -18.32 -10.76 28.86
CA GLY A 281 -17.54 -10.03 29.88
C GLY A 281 -16.03 -10.27 29.75
N GLU A 282 -15.56 -10.96 28.73
CA GLU A 282 -14.14 -11.24 28.53
C GLU A 282 -13.36 -9.94 28.34
N TYR A 283 -12.34 -9.75 29.17
CA TYR A 283 -11.46 -8.58 29.16
C TYR A 283 -10.08 -8.96 28.65
N THR A 284 -9.54 -8.16 27.71
CA THR A 284 -8.17 -8.30 27.21
C THR A 284 -7.48 -6.95 27.24
N GLN A 285 -6.18 -6.97 27.54
CA GLN A 285 -5.33 -5.78 27.54
C GLN A 285 -4.06 -6.04 26.75
N GLU A 286 -3.65 -5.08 25.92
CA GLU A 286 -2.39 -5.10 25.17
C GLU A 286 -1.75 -3.73 25.21
N VAL A 287 -0.40 -3.67 25.31
CA VAL A 287 0.38 -2.45 25.20
C VAL A 287 1.35 -2.58 24.03
N ARG A 288 1.36 -1.61 23.13
CA ARG A 288 2.27 -1.50 21.98
C ARG A 288 3.10 -0.24 22.09
N TYR A 289 4.37 -0.34 21.70
CA TYR A 289 5.35 0.76 21.85
C TYR A 289 5.81 1.25 20.48
N TYR A 290 6.03 2.57 20.40
CA TYR A 290 6.46 3.24 19.16
C TYR A 290 7.51 4.31 19.47
N VAL A 291 8.27 4.66 18.43
CA VAL A 291 9.15 5.83 18.39
C VAL A 291 8.67 6.78 17.32
N THR A 292 8.82 8.09 17.55
CA THR A 292 8.34 9.09 16.61
C THR A 292 9.21 10.33 16.58
N SER A 293 9.26 11.00 15.41
CA SER A 293 9.83 12.34 15.23
C SER A 293 8.86 13.46 15.59
N LEU A 294 7.61 13.14 15.92
CA LEU A 294 6.64 14.11 16.44
C LEU A 294 6.94 14.39 17.91
N ASP A 295 6.70 15.63 18.33
CA ASP A 295 6.73 16.00 19.74
C ASP A 295 5.49 15.48 20.49
N ASN A 296 5.48 15.69 21.82
CA ASN A 296 4.38 15.20 22.65
C ASN A 296 3.19 16.16 22.76
N THR A 297 3.13 17.24 21.97
CA THR A 297 2.09 18.26 22.11
C THR A 297 0.73 17.82 21.56
N LYS A 298 0.71 16.81 20.66
CA LYS A 298 -0.50 16.35 19.98
C LYS A 298 -0.68 14.82 20.08
N PRO A 299 -0.95 14.28 21.28
CA PRO A 299 -1.09 12.83 21.47
C PRO A 299 -2.27 12.23 20.67
N GLU A 300 -3.31 13.03 20.40
CA GLU A 300 -4.45 12.63 19.57
C GLU A 300 -4.05 12.38 18.10
N GLU A 301 -3.24 13.28 17.52
CA GLU A 301 -2.73 13.12 16.15
C GLU A 301 -1.85 11.85 16.02
N ILE A 302 -1.01 11.60 17.02
CA ILE A 302 -0.15 10.41 17.09
C ILE A 302 -1.02 9.15 17.21
N ALA A 303 -2.01 9.13 18.12
CA ALA A 303 -2.93 8.01 18.29
C ALA A 303 -3.70 7.70 16.99
N SER A 304 -4.20 8.75 16.33
CA SER A 304 -4.90 8.64 15.05
C SER A 304 -3.99 8.09 13.96
N ALA A 305 -2.75 8.57 13.85
CA ALA A 305 -1.79 8.12 12.85
C ALA A 305 -1.41 6.64 13.05
N ILE A 306 -1.20 6.20 14.30
CA ILE A 306 -0.95 4.77 14.62
C ILE A 306 -2.14 3.90 14.19
N ARG A 307 -3.37 4.36 14.42
CA ARG A 307 -4.57 3.63 13.98
C ARG A 307 -4.68 3.56 12.45
N GLN A 308 -4.33 4.63 11.77
CA GLN A 308 -4.37 4.72 10.31
C GLN A 308 -3.34 3.83 9.63
N HIS A 309 -2.27 3.39 10.32
CA HIS A 309 -1.33 2.41 9.76
C HIS A 309 -2.05 1.13 9.29
N TRP A 310 -3.03 0.64 10.06
CA TRP A 310 -3.81 -0.56 9.69
C TRP A 310 -4.64 -0.39 8.42
N SER A 311 -4.75 0.83 7.91
CA SER A 311 -5.47 1.09 6.67
C SER A 311 -4.80 0.45 5.45
N ILE A 312 -3.48 0.22 5.47
CA ILE A 312 -2.78 -0.47 4.38
C ILE A 312 -3.18 -1.94 4.32
N GLU A 313 -3.28 -2.62 5.47
CA GLU A 313 -3.74 -4.00 5.52
C GLU A 313 -5.19 -4.15 5.05
N ASN A 314 -6.10 -3.33 5.60
CA ASN A 314 -7.53 -3.44 5.33
C ASN A 314 -7.95 -2.91 3.96
N ASN A 315 -7.31 -1.86 3.49
CA ASN A 315 -7.73 -1.15 2.28
C ASN A 315 -6.87 -1.42 1.05
N LEU A 316 -5.65 -1.95 1.23
CA LEU A 316 -4.79 -2.36 0.13
C LEU A 316 -4.63 -3.88 0.13
N HIS A 317 -3.96 -4.48 1.11
CA HIS A 317 -3.58 -5.88 1.08
C HIS A 317 -4.80 -6.81 1.04
N TRP A 318 -5.77 -6.60 1.94
CA TRP A 318 -7.01 -7.38 1.95
C TRP A 318 -7.80 -7.25 0.63
N GLN A 319 -7.88 -6.04 0.05
CA GLN A 319 -8.56 -5.85 -1.23
C GLN A 319 -7.85 -6.61 -2.36
N LEU A 320 -6.52 -6.54 -2.41
CA LEU A 320 -5.73 -7.27 -3.40
C LEU A 320 -5.97 -8.79 -3.29
N ASP A 321 -6.01 -9.33 -2.06
CA ASP A 321 -6.16 -10.77 -1.84
C ASP A 321 -7.60 -11.26 -2.02
N VAL A 322 -8.56 -10.56 -1.46
CA VAL A 322 -9.95 -11.02 -1.43
C VAL A 322 -10.71 -10.56 -2.66
N THR A 323 -10.62 -9.26 -3.02
CA THR A 323 -11.39 -8.71 -4.14
C THR A 323 -10.73 -8.98 -5.49
N PHE A 324 -9.42 -8.86 -5.57
CA PHE A 324 -8.66 -9.06 -6.82
C PHE A 324 -7.98 -10.43 -6.91
N ARG A 325 -8.05 -11.24 -5.86
CA ARG A 325 -7.52 -12.61 -5.79
C ARG A 325 -6.04 -12.71 -6.17
N GLU A 326 -5.23 -11.74 -5.75
CA GLU A 326 -3.81 -11.67 -6.07
C GLU A 326 -3.05 -12.93 -5.62
N ASP A 327 -3.41 -13.49 -4.46
CA ASP A 327 -2.82 -14.72 -3.91
C ASP A 327 -3.15 -15.99 -4.71
N TYR A 328 -4.11 -15.93 -5.63
CA TYR A 328 -4.45 -17.03 -6.56
C TYR A 328 -3.83 -16.83 -7.96
N SER A 329 -3.11 -15.74 -8.17
CA SER A 329 -2.51 -15.42 -9.47
C SER A 329 -1.40 -16.41 -9.83
N LYS A 330 -1.49 -17.02 -11.02
CA LYS A 330 -0.46 -17.90 -11.59
C LYS A 330 0.60 -17.17 -12.41
N LYS A 331 0.60 -15.83 -12.37
CA LYS A 331 1.60 -15.03 -13.07
C LYS A 331 2.92 -15.05 -12.30
N VAL A 332 4.05 -15.07 -13.00
CA VAL A 332 5.38 -15.16 -12.40
C VAL A 332 6.29 -14.03 -12.86
N LYS A 333 7.40 -13.81 -12.16
CA LYS A 333 8.47 -12.86 -12.53
C LYS A 333 7.93 -11.46 -12.83
N ASN A 334 8.34 -10.87 -13.96
CA ASN A 334 7.93 -9.53 -14.37
C ASN A 334 6.42 -9.42 -14.60
N ALA A 335 5.80 -10.46 -15.16
CA ALA A 335 4.35 -10.47 -15.38
C ALA A 335 3.55 -10.31 -14.08
N ALA A 336 3.99 -10.94 -12.97
CA ALA A 336 3.36 -10.80 -11.66
C ALA A 336 3.51 -9.38 -11.12
N ARG A 337 4.73 -8.81 -11.16
CA ARG A 337 4.99 -7.42 -10.70
C ARG A 337 4.16 -6.42 -11.49
N ASN A 338 4.18 -6.51 -12.81
CA ASN A 338 3.47 -5.59 -13.70
C ASN A 338 1.95 -5.73 -13.57
N PHE A 339 1.44 -6.95 -13.40
CA PHE A 339 0.01 -7.14 -13.19
C PHE A 339 -0.46 -6.61 -11.83
N SER A 340 0.36 -6.70 -10.79
CA SER A 340 0.08 -6.06 -9.48
C SER A 340 -0.05 -4.54 -9.61
N VAL A 341 0.74 -3.89 -10.46
CA VAL A 341 0.58 -2.45 -10.77
C VAL A 341 -0.78 -2.19 -11.42
N ALA A 342 -1.15 -2.95 -12.46
CA ALA A 342 -2.44 -2.80 -13.13
C ALA A 342 -3.63 -3.02 -12.16
N THR A 343 -3.49 -3.97 -11.23
CA THR A 343 -4.49 -4.23 -10.18
C THR A 343 -4.59 -3.05 -9.21
N LYS A 344 -3.48 -2.44 -8.80
CA LYS A 344 -3.49 -1.24 -7.94
C LYS A 344 -4.07 0.00 -8.65
N MET A 345 -3.86 0.12 -9.97
CA MET A 345 -4.54 1.15 -10.77
C MET A 345 -6.06 0.93 -10.76
N ALA A 346 -6.51 -0.30 -11.02
CA ALA A 346 -7.94 -0.65 -10.99
C ALA A 346 -8.55 -0.41 -9.60
N LEU A 347 -7.86 -0.79 -8.53
CA LEU A 347 -8.29 -0.52 -7.15
C LEU A 347 -8.43 0.98 -6.87
N THR A 348 -7.45 1.78 -7.30
CA THR A 348 -7.46 3.24 -7.12
C THR A 348 -8.63 3.88 -7.86
N ILE A 349 -8.89 3.47 -9.11
CA ILE A 349 -10.02 3.93 -9.91
C ILE A 349 -11.34 3.66 -9.19
N LEU A 350 -11.56 2.41 -8.76
CA LEU A 350 -12.79 2.00 -8.08
C LEU A 350 -13.00 2.66 -6.71
N LYS A 351 -11.91 2.96 -5.99
CA LYS A 351 -11.98 3.67 -4.69
C LYS A 351 -12.30 5.16 -4.85
N ASN A 352 -11.79 5.79 -5.90
CA ASN A 352 -12.05 7.20 -6.16
C ASN A 352 -13.43 7.46 -6.73
N GLU A 353 -14.07 6.46 -7.32
CA GLU A 353 -15.48 6.54 -7.71
C GLU A 353 -16.39 6.62 -6.46
N LYS A 354 -17.15 7.71 -6.31
CA LYS A 354 -17.99 8.02 -5.15
C LYS A 354 -19.49 8.04 -5.45
N THR A 355 -19.88 7.93 -6.73
CA THR A 355 -21.29 8.02 -7.14
C THR A 355 -22.06 6.75 -6.79
N THR A 356 -21.38 5.59 -6.84
CA THR A 356 -21.99 4.29 -6.49
C THR A 356 -21.68 3.94 -5.03
N LYS A 357 -22.71 3.90 -4.20
CA LYS A 357 -22.61 3.37 -2.83
C LYS A 357 -22.60 1.85 -2.88
N GLY A 358 -21.59 1.21 -2.28
CA GLY A 358 -21.50 -0.25 -2.22
C GLY A 358 -20.08 -0.77 -2.03
N SER A 359 -19.98 -2.08 -1.90
CA SER A 359 -18.68 -2.75 -1.76
C SER A 359 -17.84 -2.64 -3.05
N MET A 360 -16.54 -2.83 -2.92
CA MET A 360 -15.63 -2.88 -4.07
C MET A 360 -16.06 -3.93 -5.10
N ASN A 361 -16.50 -5.09 -4.64
CA ASN A 361 -16.96 -6.14 -5.52
C ASN A 361 -18.23 -5.75 -6.28
N LEU A 362 -19.18 -5.06 -5.63
CA LEU A 362 -20.39 -4.56 -6.30
C LEU A 362 -20.04 -3.55 -7.42
N LYS A 363 -19.10 -2.65 -7.18
CA LYS A 363 -18.62 -1.71 -8.21
C LYS A 363 -18.01 -2.44 -9.41
N ARG A 364 -17.23 -3.49 -9.16
CA ARG A 364 -16.64 -4.33 -10.23
C ARG A 364 -17.70 -5.04 -11.06
N LEU A 365 -18.69 -5.65 -10.42
CA LEU A 365 -19.82 -6.29 -11.10
C LEU A 365 -20.61 -5.28 -11.95
N LYS A 366 -20.93 -4.11 -11.35
CA LYS A 366 -21.62 -3.03 -12.07
C LYS A 366 -20.83 -2.58 -13.30
N ALA A 367 -19.51 -2.44 -13.19
CA ALA A 367 -18.66 -2.07 -14.33
C ALA A 367 -18.70 -3.12 -15.45
N GLY A 368 -18.81 -4.40 -15.11
CA GLY A 368 -18.97 -5.48 -16.09
C GLY A 368 -20.34 -5.47 -16.81
N TRP A 369 -21.40 -5.07 -16.09
CA TRP A 369 -22.78 -5.09 -16.61
C TRP A 369 -23.17 -3.80 -17.34
N ASP A 370 -22.65 -2.63 -16.90
CA ASP A 370 -23.01 -1.30 -17.37
C ASP A 370 -21.83 -0.60 -18.06
N GLU A 371 -21.91 -0.53 -19.40
CA GLU A 371 -20.85 0.12 -20.21
C GLU A 371 -20.75 1.64 -19.98
N LYS A 372 -21.86 2.29 -19.60
CA LYS A 372 -21.84 3.72 -19.26
C LYS A 372 -21.04 3.93 -17.98
N TYR A 373 -21.28 3.07 -16.98
CA TYR A 373 -20.53 3.11 -15.74
C TYR A 373 -19.05 2.75 -15.94
N LEU A 374 -18.74 1.74 -16.75
CA LEU A 374 -17.36 1.42 -17.11
C LEU A 374 -16.68 2.60 -17.82
N SER A 375 -17.40 3.24 -18.77
CA SER A 375 -16.91 4.44 -19.46
C SER A 375 -16.59 5.56 -18.48
N GLN A 376 -17.48 5.82 -17.53
CA GLN A 376 -17.31 6.81 -16.48
C GLN A 376 -16.05 6.51 -15.64
N LEU A 377 -15.86 5.27 -15.18
CA LEU A 377 -14.66 4.84 -14.46
C LEU A 377 -13.35 5.10 -15.24
N LEU A 378 -13.37 4.83 -16.54
CA LEU A 378 -12.20 4.97 -17.40
C LEU A 378 -11.98 6.42 -17.88
N GLN A 379 -13.03 7.26 -17.93
CA GLN A 379 -12.98 8.65 -18.35
C GLN A 379 -12.78 9.64 -17.19
N GLU A 380 -13.46 9.43 -16.06
CA GLU A 380 -13.28 10.29 -14.86
C GLU A 380 -11.86 10.19 -14.33
N ASN A 381 -11.22 9.06 -14.53
CA ASN A 381 -9.81 8.86 -14.22
C ASN A 381 -8.87 9.30 -15.36
N ASN A 382 -9.36 10.00 -16.37
CA ASN A 382 -8.59 10.93 -17.17
C ASN A 382 -8.37 12.19 -16.32
N PHE A 383 -7.70 12.04 -15.19
CA PHE A 383 -7.30 13.14 -14.33
C PHE A 383 -6.22 13.97 -14.99
#